data_474d46a08e196df4f59b7b84ced0beaa
#
_entry.id   474d46a08e196df4f59b7b84ced0beaa
#
_cell.length_a   1.000
_cell.length_b   1.000
_cell.length_c   1.000
_cell.angle_alpha   90.00
_cell.angle_beta   90.00
_cell.angle_gamma   90.00
#
_symmetry.space_group_name_H-M   'P 1'
#
loop_
_entity.id
_entity.type
_entity.pdbx_description
1 polymer ?
#
loop_
_entity_poly.entity_id
_entity_poly.type
_entity_poly.pdbx_seq_one_letter_code
_entity_poly.pdbx_strand_id
1 'polypeptide(L)'
;MDFKTAVASEILTAMNTAFEGAELPEIGTVAGALEVPPDTALGDYAFPCFKLSKSLRKSPIMIADALAGAIHADFLGKVESVKGYLNFFIDKATYAEKVLSLALEQGEAYGADNSGAGKTVVLDYSSINIAKRFHIGHLSTTMIGNSLYRLHKFFGWRAVGVNHLGDWGTQFGKMIAAYKRWGDHDTVAQGGVDEMVKLYVRFNEEAKANEALNDEGRAWFKKIEDGDPEALEIFGWFKSVTLKDAERVYDLLGVKFDSYAGESFYNDKMEPVIQILRDKGLLKEDQGAQIVDLSDYGMPPALILRSDGATLYMTRDLAAAKYRKDTYNFDKSLYVVAYQQDLHFRQLFKVLELMGYDWAKDCEHVAFGMVSFEGGALSTRQGHVVYLDDLLHQAIDKARAIIEEKSPDLENKDEVARQIGIGAVVFFDLYNNRIKDIDFTWERALNFDGETGPYVMYTHARACSVLRKAGSESAAPDFAALTDPYSQDVVRLIEQFPDILKSAVNRSEPSMVTRFAVDLAQAFNKFYYENKVMVDEAGTRAARLMLTDATRQVLKQALYLIGVEAPERM
;
A
#
# COMPACT_ATOMS: atom_id res chain seq x y z
N MET A 1 22.24 15.44 1.17
CA MET A 1 22.22 16.56 2.15
C MET A 1 20.76 16.88 2.38
N ASP A 2 20.32 16.92 3.62
CA ASP A 2 19.00 17.47 3.95
C ASP A 2 19.12 19.01 3.92
N PHE A 3 18.66 19.63 2.84
CA PHE A 3 18.73 21.07 2.66
C PHE A 3 17.97 21.84 3.75
N LYS A 4 16.88 21.28 4.26
CA LYS A 4 16.11 21.91 5.33
C LYS A 4 16.94 22.02 6.61
N THR A 5 17.66 20.96 6.98
CA THR A 5 18.59 20.96 8.11
C THR A 5 19.82 21.81 7.82
N ALA A 6 20.33 21.82 6.59
CA ALA A 6 21.45 22.67 6.20
C ALA A 6 21.11 24.16 6.32
N VAL A 7 19.95 24.58 5.79
CA VAL A 7 19.44 25.97 5.93
C VAL A 7 19.23 26.32 7.40
N ALA A 8 18.68 25.41 8.21
CA ALA A 8 18.50 25.64 9.66
C ALA A 8 19.83 25.84 10.37
N SER A 9 20.89 25.11 9.99
CA SER A 9 22.25 25.27 10.51
C SER A 9 22.83 26.65 10.17
N GLU A 10 22.63 27.10 8.92
CA GLU A 10 23.08 28.44 8.50
C GLU A 10 22.34 29.57 9.24
N ILE A 11 21.02 29.40 9.47
CA ILE A 11 20.26 30.34 10.29
C ILE A 11 20.87 30.45 11.72
N LEU A 12 21.16 29.31 12.35
CA LEU A 12 21.75 29.29 13.69
C LEU A 12 23.14 29.91 13.72
N THR A 13 23.98 29.64 12.74
CA THR A 13 25.31 30.24 12.57
C THR A 13 25.18 31.76 12.43
N ALA A 14 24.29 32.23 11.59
CA ALA A 14 24.02 33.66 11.40
C ALA A 14 23.41 34.30 12.65
N MET A 15 22.55 33.61 13.37
CA MET A 15 22.01 34.13 14.66
C MET A 15 23.11 34.33 15.68
N ASN A 16 24.04 33.38 15.80
CA ASN A 16 25.16 33.50 16.72
C ASN A 16 26.07 34.70 16.38
N THR A 17 26.22 35.00 15.10
CA THR A 17 27.02 36.12 14.61
C THR A 17 26.29 37.46 14.73
N ALA A 18 25.03 37.54 14.34
CA ALA A 18 24.25 38.76 14.26
C ALA A 18 23.63 39.19 15.61
N PHE A 19 23.47 38.25 16.55
CA PHE A 19 22.81 38.48 17.85
C PHE A 19 23.63 37.83 18.98
N GLU A 20 24.85 38.36 19.20
CA GLU A 20 25.79 37.87 20.21
C GLU A 20 25.16 37.79 21.60
N GLY A 21 25.27 36.63 22.26
CA GLY A 21 24.68 36.39 23.58
C GLY A 21 23.19 36.03 23.57
N ALA A 22 22.54 35.89 22.42
CA ALA A 22 21.19 35.41 22.34
C ALA A 22 21.12 33.89 22.63
N GLU A 23 20.04 33.44 23.29
CA GLU A 23 19.75 32.02 23.45
C GLU A 23 19.31 31.45 22.11
N LEU A 24 20.07 30.46 21.59
CA LEU A 24 19.78 29.85 20.30
C LEU A 24 18.78 28.72 20.47
N PRO A 25 17.78 28.61 19.57
CA PRO A 25 16.89 27.46 19.53
C PRO A 25 17.65 26.20 19.05
N GLU A 26 17.12 25.03 19.37
CA GLU A 26 17.62 23.77 18.82
C GLU A 26 17.44 23.71 17.30
N ILE A 27 18.38 23.08 16.59
CA ILE A 27 18.35 22.92 15.12
C ILE A 27 17.04 22.31 14.62
N GLY A 28 16.49 21.32 15.34
CA GLY A 28 15.21 20.71 15.01
C GLY A 28 14.03 21.68 15.07
N THR A 29 14.07 22.65 16.00
CA THR A 29 13.06 23.71 16.11
C THR A 29 13.13 24.66 14.93
N VAL A 30 14.34 25.06 14.50
CA VAL A 30 14.52 25.94 13.34
C VAL A 30 14.13 25.21 12.06
N ALA A 31 14.58 23.97 11.85
CA ALA A 31 14.21 23.15 10.70
C ALA A 31 12.69 22.91 10.63
N GLY A 32 12.06 22.62 11.78
CA GLY A 32 10.60 22.47 11.87
C GLY A 32 9.82 23.77 11.60
N ALA A 33 10.47 24.92 11.72
CA ALA A 33 9.88 26.23 11.44
C ALA A 33 10.03 26.67 9.98
N LEU A 34 10.91 26.05 9.20
CA LEU A 34 11.06 26.30 7.77
C LEU A 34 9.82 25.81 7.01
N GLU A 35 9.29 26.68 6.18
CA GLU A 35 8.13 26.46 5.32
C GLU A 35 8.60 26.35 3.86
N VAL A 36 7.91 25.56 3.03
CA VAL A 36 8.09 25.55 1.59
C VAL A 36 7.06 26.49 1.00
N PRO A 37 7.47 27.62 0.39
CA PRO A 37 6.53 28.55 -0.19
C PRO A 37 5.70 27.90 -1.32
N PRO A 38 4.40 28.21 -1.45
CA PRO A 38 3.59 27.70 -2.56
C PRO A 38 3.98 28.32 -3.92
N ASP A 39 4.61 29.49 -3.90
CA ASP A 39 5.16 30.18 -5.07
C ASP A 39 6.69 30.12 -5.03
N THR A 40 7.28 29.46 -6.01
CA THR A 40 8.75 29.29 -6.16
C THR A 40 9.48 30.64 -6.35
N ALA A 41 8.76 31.70 -6.74
CA ALA A 41 9.32 33.04 -6.77
C ALA A 41 9.69 33.59 -5.37
N LEU A 42 9.16 32.96 -4.30
CA LEU A 42 9.46 33.29 -2.91
C LEU A 42 10.57 32.40 -2.31
N GLY A 43 11.23 31.58 -3.10
CA GLY A 43 12.33 30.70 -2.69
C GLY A 43 11.91 29.25 -2.51
N ASP A 44 12.90 28.40 -2.23
CA ASP A 44 12.73 26.98 -1.95
C ASP A 44 12.32 26.73 -0.51
N TYR A 45 12.83 27.59 0.42
CA TYR A 45 12.46 27.59 1.83
C TYR A 45 12.22 29.03 2.33
N ALA A 46 11.31 29.18 3.29
CA ALA A 46 11.05 30.43 3.98
C ALA A 46 11.06 30.24 5.50
N PHE A 47 11.77 31.11 6.20
CA PHE A 47 11.81 31.09 7.65
C PHE A 47 11.04 32.30 8.22
N PRO A 48 9.97 32.09 9.02
CA PRO A 48 9.19 33.17 9.62
C PRO A 48 9.91 33.77 10.83
N CYS A 49 10.60 34.90 10.66
CA CYS A 49 11.39 35.55 11.72
C CYS A 49 10.54 36.09 12.88
N PHE A 50 9.21 36.15 12.76
CA PHE A 50 8.31 36.49 13.88
C PHE A 50 8.41 35.49 15.04
N LYS A 51 8.80 34.26 14.79
CA LYS A 51 9.03 33.25 15.82
C LYS A 51 10.20 33.62 16.73
N LEU A 52 11.14 34.43 16.25
CA LEU A 52 12.32 34.90 17.01
C LEU A 52 12.12 36.29 17.67
N SER A 53 11.03 37.00 17.31
CA SER A 53 10.83 38.39 17.76
C SER A 53 10.77 38.55 19.27
N LYS A 54 10.19 37.58 19.98
CA LYS A 54 10.03 37.61 21.44
C LYS A 54 11.36 37.35 22.13
N SER A 55 12.15 36.39 21.68
CA SER A 55 13.44 36.01 22.25
C SER A 55 14.49 37.08 21.98
N LEU A 56 14.56 37.62 20.78
CA LEU A 56 15.53 38.62 20.35
C LEU A 56 15.09 40.07 20.66
N ARG A 57 13.84 40.32 21.08
CA ARG A 57 13.25 41.63 21.36
C ARG A 57 13.43 42.63 20.19
N LYS A 58 13.31 42.13 18.95
CA LYS A 58 13.47 42.89 17.71
C LYS A 58 12.29 42.66 16.79
N SER A 59 12.05 43.57 15.85
CA SER A 59 11.02 43.38 14.85
C SER A 59 11.38 42.22 13.88
N PRO A 60 10.43 41.46 13.37
CA PRO A 60 10.70 40.40 12.40
C PRO A 60 11.49 40.84 11.18
N ILE A 61 11.22 42.05 10.68
CA ILE A 61 11.93 42.63 9.53
C ILE A 61 13.40 42.86 9.87
N MET A 62 13.70 43.49 11.03
CA MET A 62 15.09 43.72 11.45
C MET A 62 15.86 42.41 11.66
N ILE A 63 15.19 41.38 12.16
CA ILE A 63 15.78 40.03 12.30
C ILE A 63 16.09 39.44 10.94
N ALA A 64 15.12 39.45 10.02
CA ALA A 64 15.30 38.92 8.67
C ALA A 64 16.41 39.63 7.89
N ASP A 65 16.47 40.98 7.98
CA ASP A 65 17.52 41.79 7.32
C ASP A 65 18.92 41.47 7.87
N ALA A 66 19.04 41.36 9.18
CA ALA A 66 20.32 41.04 9.83
C ALA A 66 20.81 39.63 9.48
N LEU A 67 19.91 38.65 9.47
CA LEU A 67 20.23 37.27 9.10
C LEU A 67 20.56 37.15 7.61
N ALA A 68 19.79 37.82 6.71
CA ALA A 68 20.06 37.80 5.28
C ALA A 68 21.46 38.32 4.93
N GLY A 69 21.95 39.34 5.66
CA GLY A 69 23.31 39.87 5.48
C GLY A 69 24.42 39.01 6.05
N ALA A 70 24.09 38.06 6.94
CA ALA A 70 25.07 37.22 7.64
C ALA A 70 25.15 35.79 7.07
N ILE A 71 24.18 35.36 6.27
CA ILE A 71 24.16 34.00 5.71
C ILE A 71 24.88 33.99 4.34
N HIS A 72 25.96 33.18 4.30
CA HIS A 72 26.74 32.94 3.08
C HIS A 72 27.13 31.46 3.05
N ALA A 73 26.45 30.67 2.25
CA ALA A 73 26.76 29.25 2.07
C ALA A 73 26.78 28.89 0.58
N ASP A 74 27.72 28.06 0.15
CA ASP A 74 27.95 27.72 -1.27
C ASP A 74 26.76 27.04 -1.94
N PHE A 75 25.89 26.41 -1.14
CA PHE A 75 24.67 25.78 -1.66
C PHE A 75 23.51 26.75 -1.82
N LEU A 76 23.64 28.00 -1.41
CA LEU A 76 22.62 29.04 -1.54
C LEU A 76 22.95 29.97 -2.71
N GLY A 77 22.06 30.01 -3.69
CA GLY A 77 22.16 30.98 -4.78
C GLY A 77 21.75 32.39 -4.36
N LYS A 78 20.83 32.51 -3.40
CA LYS A 78 20.31 33.79 -2.90
C LYS A 78 19.62 33.61 -1.56
N VAL A 79 19.71 34.65 -0.71
CA VAL A 79 18.92 34.81 0.52
C VAL A 79 18.26 36.18 0.51
N GLU A 80 16.97 36.26 0.74
CA GLU A 80 16.19 37.51 0.72
C GLU A 80 15.35 37.69 1.98
N SER A 81 15.36 38.91 2.52
CA SER A 81 14.40 39.35 3.53
C SER A 81 13.16 39.95 2.88
N VAL A 82 12.00 39.37 3.11
CA VAL A 82 10.72 39.85 2.56
C VAL A 82 9.66 39.90 3.67
N LYS A 83 9.27 41.09 4.10
CA LYS A 83 8.18 41.31 5.09
C LYS A 83 8.32 40.49 6.39
N GLY A 84 9.55 40.27 6.86
CA GLY A 84 9.83 39.52 8.08
C GLY A 84 9.95 38.00 7.89
N TYR A 85 9.92 37.54 6.65
CA TYR A 85 10.39 36.21 6.24
C TYR A 85 11.82 36.31 5.72
N LEU A 86 12.57 35.25 5.94
CA LEU A 86 13.87 35.02 5.35
C LEU A 86 13.72 33.90 4.30
N ASN A 87 13.83 34.28 3.04
CA ASN A 87 13.61 33.39 1.90
C ASN A 87 14.96 32.89 1.36
N PHE A 88 15.05 31.59 1.16
CA PHE A 88 16.25 30.90 0.70
C PHE A 88 16.02 30.33 -0.69
N PHE A 89 16.94 30.61 -1.59
CA PHE A 89 17.01 30.04 -2.93
C PHE A 89 18.24 29.16 -2.99
N ILE A 90 18.03 27.87 -3.16
CA ILE A 90 19.14 26.93 -3.31
C ILE A 90 19.79 27.13 -4.67
N ASP A 91 21.12 27.07 -4.75
CA ASP A 91 21.80 27.04 -6.05
C ASP A 91 21.37 25.82 -6.84
N LYS A 92 20.77 26.06 -7.99
CA LYS A 92 20.10 25.01 -8.79
C LYS A 92 21.05 23.90 -9.28
N ALA A 93 22.28 24.25 -9.59
CA ALA A 93 23.28 23.27 -10.03
C ALA A 93 23.71 22.39 -8.85
N THR A 94 24.02 23.00 -7.72
CA THR A 94 24.36 22.30 -6.46
C THR A 94 23.20 21.45 -5.97
N TYR A 95 21.95 21.95 -6.07
CA TYR A 95 20.74 21.21 -5.72
C TYR A 95 20.61 19.93 -6.55
N ALA A 96 20.73 20.05 -7.89
CA ALA A 96 20.68 18.90 -8.78
C ALA A 96 21.80 17.90 -8.48
N GLU A 97 23.04 18.37 -8.29
CA GLU A 97 24.18 17.53 -7.90
C GLU A 97 23.88 16.69 -6.65
N LYS A 98 23.46 17.35 -5.58
CA LYS A 98 23.28 16.68 -4.28
C LYS A 98 22.12 15.69 -4.30
N VAL A 99 20.98 16.08 -4.88
CA VAL A 99 19.78 15.21 -4.95
C VAL A 99 20.07 13.98 -5.83
N LEU A 100 20.61 14.18 -7.03
CA LEU A 100 20.85 13.08 -7.97
C LEU A 100 21.96 12.15 -7.47
N SER A 101 23.05 12.69 -6.91
CA SER A 101 24.12 11.88 -6.31
C SER A 101 23.59 11.03 -5.17
N LEU A 102 22.81 11.61 -4.25
CA LEU A 102 22.23 10.89 -3.11
C LEU A 102 21.29 9.76 -3.59
N ALA A 103 20.41 10.06 -4.57
CA ALA A 103 19.48 9.07 -5.10
C ALA A 103 20.20 7.87 -5.72
N LEU A 104 21.26 8.12 -6.50
CA LEU A 104 22.03 7.07 -7.17
C LEU A 104 22.96 6.31 -6.22
N GLU A 105 23.56 6.99 -5.23
CA GLU A 105 24.40 6.36 -4.19
C GLU A 105 23.60 5.39 -3.31
N GLN A 106 22.40 5.78 -2.92
CA GLN A 106 21.52 4.92 -2.10
C GLN A 106 20.88 3.79 -2.92
N GLY A 107 20.79 3.94 -4.22
CA GLY A 107 20.27 2.92 -5.10
C GLY A 107 18.83 2.51 -4.74
N GLU A 108 18.59 1.22 -4.68
CA GLU A 108 17.27 0.67 -4.33
C GLU A 108 16.82 0.99 -2.89
N ALA A 109 17.72 1.50 -2.03
CA ALA A 109 17.38 1.94 -0.68
C ALA A 109 17.03 3.44 -0.60
N TYR A 110 17.03 4.17 -1.73
CA TYR A 110 16.71 5.60 -1.71
C TYR A 110 15.30 5.85 -1.17
N GLY A 111 15.23 6.61 -0.09
CA GLY A 111 13.99 6.91 0.63
C GLY A 111 13.72 6.05 1.87
N ALA A 112 14.51 5.01 2.13
CA ALA A 112 14.42 4.23 3.36
C ALA A 112 15.11 4.98 4.52
N ASP A 113 14.53 4.88 5.74
CA ASP A 113 15.09 5.54 6.93
C ASP A 113 15.22 4.62 8.16
N ASN A 114 15.00 3.32 8.03
CA ASN A 114 15.04 2.36 9.14
C ASN A 114 14.17 2.72 10.37
N SER A 115 13.17 3.59 10.22
CA SER A 115 12.29 4.02 11.33
C SER A 115 11.47 2.87 11.94
N GLY A 116 11.39 1.75 11.23
CA GLY A 116 10.77 0.51 11.66
C GLY A 116 11.72 -0.48 12.33
N ALA A 117 13.00 -0.17 12.48
CA ALA A 117 13.98 -1.10 13.06
C ALA A 117 13.57 -1.56 14.45
N GLY A 118 13.52 -2.88 14.64
CA GLY A 118 13.08 -3.51 15.90
C GLY A 118 11.56 -3.54 16.13
N LYS A 119 10.75 -3.01 15.19
CA LYS A 119 9.29 -3.01 15.28
C LYS A 119 8.67 -4.09 14.39
N THR A 120 7.51 -4.57 14.79
CA THR A 120 6.72 -5.56 14.04
C THR A 120 5.37 -4.98 13.63
N VAL A 121 5.00 -5.13 12.36
CA VAL A 121 3.65 -4.85 11.87
C VAL A 121 3.01 -6.15 11.37
N VAL A 122 1.78 -6.43 11.80
CA VAL A 122 0.96 -7.52 11.29
C VAL A 122 -0.09 -6.92 10.36
N LEU A 123 -0.21 -7.48 9.15
CA LEU A 123 -1.17 -7.03 8.15
C LEU A 123 -2.11 -8.21 7.82
N ASP A 124 -3.39 -8.03 8.08
CA ASP A 124 -4.47 -8.92 7.68
C ASP A 124 -5.05 -8.42 6.36
N TYR A 125 -4.85 -9.18 5.28
CA TYR A 125 -5.31 -8.77 3.96
C TYR A 125 -5.58 -9.97 3.03
N SER A 126 -6.27 -9.72 1.92
CA SER A 126 -6.79 -10.69 0.97
C SER A 126 -7.96 -11.50 1.53
N SER A 127 -7.77 -12.31 2.57
CA SER A 127 -8.80 -12.97 3.39
C SER A 127 -9.87 -13.68 2.56
N ILE A 128 -9.41 -14.53 1.62
CA ILE A 128 -10.29 -15.24 0.68
C ILE A 128 -11.14 -16.31 1.36
N ASN A 129 -12.31 -16.56 0.82
CA ASN A 129 -13.17 -17.66 1.25
C ASN A 129 -12.77 -18.97 0.57
N ILE A 130 -12.65 -20.03 1.35
CA ILE A 130 -12.43 -21.38 0.83
C ILE A 130 -13.66 -21.86 0.02
N ALA A 131 -13.43 -22.64 -1.02
CA ALA A 131 -14.42 -23.15 -1.95
C ALA A 131 -15.19 -22.05 -2.74
N LYS A 132 -14.55 -20.88 -2.93
CA LYS A 132 -15.04 -19.82 -3.81
C LYS A 132 -13.90 -19.34 -4.71
N ARG A 133 -14.26 -19.00 -5.96
CA ARG A 133 -13.29 -18.38 -6.87
C ARG A 133 -12.89 -16.98 -6.39
N PHE A 134 -11.66 -16.65 -6.63
CA PHE A 134 -11.08 -15.34 -6.39
C PHE A 134 -11.66 -14.32 -7.38
N HIS A 135 -12.35 -13.29 -6.93
CA HIS A 135 -13.00 -12.28 -7.78
C HIS A 135 -12.38 -10.89 -7.61
N ILE A 136 -12.67 -9.99 -8.56
CA ILE A 136 -12.08 -8.64 -8.58
C ILE A 136 -12.26 -7.87 -7.25
N GLY A 137 -13.32 -8.13 -6.48
CA GLY A 137 -13.51 -7.52 -5.16
C GLY A 137 -12.44 -7.88 -4.12
N HIS A 138 -11.61 -8.92 -4.37
CA HIS A 138 -10.46 -9.23 -3.54
C HIS A 138 -9.17 -8.52 -4.00
N LEU A 139 -9.19 -7.86 -5.17
CA LEU A 139 -8.00 -7.18 -5.71
C LEU A 139 -7.53 -6.08 -4.76
N SER A 140 -8.43 -5.16 -4.39
CA SER A 140 -8.06 -3.99 -3.56
C SER A 140 -7.49 -4.40 -2.20
N THR A 141 -8.15 -5.31 -1.47
CA THR A 141 -7.58 -5.78 -0.18
C THR A 141 -6.21 -6.40 -0.37
N THR A 142 -6.03 -7.22 -1.43
CA THR A 142 -4.77 -7.90 -1.72
C THR A 142 -3.67 -6.91 -2.08
N MET A 143 -3.93 -5.95 -2.96
CA MET A 143 -2.90 -5.04 -3.46
C MET A 143 -2.60 -3.88 -2.51
N ILE A 144 -3.61 -3.33 -1.83
CA ILE A 144 -3.39 -2.37 -0.74
C ILE A 144 -2.54 -3.02 0.36
N GLY A 145 -2.92 -4.24 0.81
CA GLY A 145 -2.18 -4.97 1.82
C GLY A 145 -0.75 -5.29 1.41
N ASN A 146 -0.55 -5.79 0.18
CA ASN A 146 0.79 -6.08 -0.35
C ASN A 146 1.67 -4.82 -0.47
N SER A 147 1.10 -3.70 -0.92
CA SER A 147 1.83 -2.43 -0.98
C SER A 147 2.24 -1.95 0.42
N LEU A 148 1.34 -1.98 1.39
CA LEU A 148 1.66 -1.63 2.78
C LEU A 148 2.68 -2.59 3.39
N TYR A 149 2.61 -3.89 3.09
CA TYR A 149 3.61 -4.87 3.51
C TYR A 149 5.01 -4.53 2.96
N ARG A 150 5.12 -4.22 1.66
CA ARG A 150 6.38 -3.82 1.01
C ARG A 150 6.91 -2.49 1.57
N LEU A 151 6.03 -1.50 1.74
CA LEU A 151 6.38 -0.19 2.31
C LEU A 151 6.92 -0.33 3.73
N HIS A 152 6.26 -1.08 4.63
CA HIS A 152 6.77 -1.27 5.97
C HIS A 152 8.12 -2.00 5.98
N LYS A 153 8.28 -3.05 5.16
CA LYS A 153 9.60 -3.71 4.99
C LYS A 153 10.67 -2.75 4.52
N PHE A 154 10.34 -1.87 3.59
CA PHE A 154 11.26 -0.86 3.08
C PHE A 154 11.77 0.10 4.16
N PHE A 155 10.92 0.40 5.15
CA PHE A 155 11.30 1.19 6.33
C PHE A 155 11.88 0.35 7.49
N GLY A 156 12.27 -0.89 7.25
CA GLY A 156 12.95 -1.74 8.22
C GLY A 156 12.05 -2.44 9.24
N TRP A 157 10.71 -2.41 9.07
CA TRP A 157 9.81 -3.19 9.92
C TRP A 157 9.90 -4.68 9.63
N ARG A 158 9.75 -5.49 10.67
CA ARG A 158 9.36 -6.88 10.50
C ARG A 158 7.88 -6.92 10.13
N ALA A 159 7.56 -7.03 8.83
CA ALA A 159 6.19 -7.18 8.37
C ALA A 159 5.79 -8.66 8.38
N VAL A 160 4.57 -8.94 8.87
CA VAL A 160 3.95 -10.28 8.88
C VAL A 160 2.62 -10.19 8.13
N GLY A 161 2.56 -10.77 6.95
CA GLY A 161 1.35 -10.85 6.12
C GLY A 161 0.50 -12.05 6.50
N VAL A 162 -0.72 -11.82 6.93
CA VAL A 162 -1.69 -12.86 7.30
C VAL A 162 -2.82 -12.88 6.29
N ASN A 163 -3.02 -14.03 5.65
CA ASN A 163 -4.22 -14.32 4.89
C ASN A 163 -5.24 -15.01 5.81
N HIS A 164 -6.15 -14.24 6.38
CA HIS A 164 -7.18 -14.74 7.29
C HIS A 164 -8.30 -15.42 6.49
N LEU A 165 -8.09 -16.69 6.16
CA LEU A 165 -9.00 -17.44 5.29
C LEU A 165 -10.39 -17.59 5.90
N GLY A 166 -11.44 -17.34 5.10
CA GLY A 166 -12.81 -17.65 5.42
C GLY A 166 -13.06 -19.16 5.27
N ASP A 167 -12.54 -19.97 6.20
CA ASP A 167 -12.54 -21.41 6.15
C ASP A 167 -13.39 -22.05 7.27
N TRP A 168 -14.44 -21.36 7.73
CA TRP A 168 -15.33 -21.89 8.75
C TRP A 168 -16.80 -21.54 8.48
N GLY A 169 -17.69 -22.50 8.77
CA GLY A 169 -19.12 -22.30 8.67
C GLY A 169 -19.87 -23.49 8.04
N THR A 170 -21.20 -23.47 8.16
CA THR A 170 -22.09 -24.55 7.69
C THR A 170 -21.98 -24.84 6.20
N GLN A 171 -21.46 -23.90 5.40
CA GLN A 171 -21.19 -24.11 3.96
C GLN A 171 -20.24 -25.27 3.71
N PHE A 172 -19.29 -25.53 4.62
CA PHE A 172 -18.34 -26.65 4.48
C PHE A 172 -19.02 -27.99 4.71
N GLY A 173 -19.94 -28.08 5.64
CA GLY A 173 -20.75 -29.28 5.80
C GLY A 173 -21.63 -29.56 4.58
N LYS A 174 -22.23 -28.53 3.98
CA LYS A 174 -22.97 -28.66 2.72
C LYS A 174 -22.06 -29.10 1.57
N MET A 175 -20.84 -28.59 1.51
CA MET A 175 -19.85 -28.95 0.50
C MET A 175 -19.44 -30.42 0.63
N ILE A 176 -19.20 -30.91 1.86
CA ILE A 176 -18.88 -32.32 2.12
C ILE A 176 -20.08 -33.19 1.72
N ALA A 177 -21.30 -32.84 2.11
CA ALA A 177 -22.50 -33.58 1.73
C ALA A 177 -22.67 -33.64 0.19
N ALA A 178 -22.44 -32.53 -0.51
CA ALA A 178 -22.47 -32.48 -1.97
C ALA A 178 -21.41 -33.40 -2.59
N TYR A 179 -20.20 -33.33 -2.10
CA TYR A 179 -19.09 -34.18 -2.57
C TYR A 179 -19.35 -35.66 -2.34
N LYS A 180 -19.82 -36.06 -1.16
CA LYS A 180 -20.16 -37.47 -0.86
C LYS A 180 -21.26 -38.03 -1.72
N ARG A 181 -22.18 -37.18 -2.21
CA ARG A 181 -23.32 -37.61 -3.05
C ARG A 181 -23.00 -37.62 -4.54
N TRP A 182 -22.27 -36.63 -5.03
CA TRP A 182 -22.11 -36.36 -6.44
C TRP A 182 -20.68 -36.09 -6.89
N GLY A 183 -19.76 -35.95 -5.93
CA GLY A 183 -18.38 -35.64 -6.21
C GLY A 183 -17.58 -36.87 -6.59
N ASP A 184 -16.55 -36.63 -7.38
CA ASP A 184 -15.50 -37.58 -7.71
C ASP A 184 -14.15 -36.94 -7.42
N HIS A 185 -13.27 -37.69 -6.77
CA HIS A 185 -11.98 -37.16 -6.30
C HIS A 185 -11.13 -36.60 -7.44
N ASP A 186 -11.02 -37.38 -8.54
CA ASP A 186 -10.14 -36.99 -9.64
C ASP A 186 -10.71 -35.81 -10.41
N THR A 187 -12.05 -35.77 -10.57
CA THR A 187 -12.77 -34.64 -11.19
C THR A 187 -12.53 -33.35 -10.40
N VAL A 188 -12.67 -33.38 -9.06
CA VAL A 188 -12.44 -32.19 -8.21
C VAL A 188 -10.94 -31.84 -8.15
N ALA A 189 -10.05 -32.83 -8.11
CA ALA A 189 -8.61 -32.57 -8.10
C ALA A 189 -8.12 -31.90 -9.40
N GLN A 190 -8.71 -32.26 -10.55
CA GLN A 190 -8.40 -31.68 -11.86
C GLN A 190 -9.11 -30.34 -12.11
N GLY A 191 -10.40 -30.25 -11.77
CA GLY A 191 -11.23 -29.08 -12.01
C GLY A 191 -11.13 -27.99 -10.93
N GLY A 192 -10.47 -28.30 -9.82
CA GLY A 192 -10.20 -27.30 -8.77
C GLY A 192 -11.44 -26.70 -8.12
N VAL A 193 -11.36 -25.42 -7.82
CA VAL A 193 -12.45 -24.67 -7.18
C VAL A 193 -13.72 -24.62 -8.04
N ASP A 194 -13.61 -24.66 -9.37
CA ASP A 194 -14.77 -24.63 -10.27
C ASP A 194 -15.67 -25.84 -10.07
N GLU A 195 -15.09 -27.03 -9.90
CA GLU A 195 -15.88 -28.25 -9.62
C GLU A 195 -16.51 -28.20 -8.23
N MET A 196 -15.79 -27.66 -7.24
CA MET A 196 -16.34 -27.45 -5.91
C MET A 196 -17.54 -26.49 -5.95
N VAL A 197 -17.46 -25.41 -6.71
CA VAL A 197 -18.56 -24.45 -6.88
C VAL A 197 -19.76 -25.12 -7.56
N LYS A 198 -19.55 -25.94 -8.60
CA LYS A 198 -20.63 -26.69 -9.26
C LYS A 198 -21.36 -27.63 -8.28
N LEU A 199 -20.62 -28.36 -7.46
CA LEU A 199 -21.19 -29.22 -6.42
C LEU A 199 -22.00 -28.42 -5.40
N TYR A 200 -21.48 -27.27 -4.96
CA TYR A 200 -22.16 -26.41 -4.00
C TYR A 200 -23.45 -25.77 -4.57
N VAL A 201 -23.40 -25.31 -5.82
CA VAL A 201 -24.58 -24.78 -6.52
C VAL A 201 -25.66 -25.87 -6.66
N ARG A 202 -25.26 -27.05 -7.11
CA ARG A 202 -26.18 -28.20 -7.21
C ARG A 202 -26.82 -28.54 -5.88
N PHE A 203 -26.03 -28.59 -4.81
CA PHE A 203 -26.54 -28.85 -3.46
C PHE A 203 -27.61 -27.83 -3.04
N ASN A 204 -27.35 -26.55 -3.24
CA ASN A 204 -28.31 -25.51 -2.83
C ASN A 204 -29.59 -25.53 -3.69
N GLU A 205 -29.51 -25.90 -4.99
CA GLU A 205 -30.69 -26.06 -5.82
C GLU A 205 -31.53 -27.26 -5.38
N GLU A 206 -30.91 -28.41 -5.17
CA GLU A 206 -31.59 -29.63 -4.71
C GLU A 206 -32.18 -29.43 -3.28
N ALA A 207 -31.51 -28.71 -2.41
CA ALA A 207 -31.95 -28.42 -1.06
C ALA A 207 -33.18 -27.51 -1.00
N LYS A 208 -33.53 -26.77 -2.05
CA LYS A 208 -34.77 -25.98 -2.12
C LYS A 208 -36.02 -26.90 -2.10
N ALA A 209 -35.90 -28.08 -2.72
CA ALA A 209 -36.97 -29.04 -2.78
C ALA A 209 -36.87 -30.13 -1.71
N ASN A 210 -35.75 -30.29 -1.06
CA ASN A 210 -35.47 -31.34 -0.07
C ASN A 210 -34.72 -30.81 1.14
N GLU A 211 -35.44 -30.40 2.20
CA GLU A 211 -34.87 -29.85 3.43
C GLU A 211 -33.91 -30.83 4.16
N ALA A 212 -34.12 -32.15 3.98
CA ALA A 212 -33.22 -33.16 4.57
C ALA A 212 -31.75 -33.01 4.12
N LEU A 213 -31.48 -32.41 2.96
CA LEU A 213 -30.13 -32.09 2.52
C LEU A 213 -29.48 -31.01 3.42
N ASN A 214 -30.24 -30.01 3.84
CA ASN A 214 -29.73 -29.01 4.76
C ASN A 214 -29.39 -29.63 6.12
N ASP A 215 -30.20 -30.60 6.61
CA ASP A 215 -29.91 -31.35 7.84
C ASP A 215 -28.63 -32.17 7.70
N GLU A 216 -28.43 -32.83 6.54
CA GLU A 216 -27.20 -33.54 6.26
C GLU A 216 -25.98 -32.61 6.22
N GLY A 217 -26.11 -31.45 5.59
CA GLY A 217 -25.06 -30.43 5.60
C GLY A 217 -24.73 -29.96 7.03
N ARG A 218 -25.74 -29.74 7.87
CA ARG A 218 -25.55 -29.42 9.30
C ARG A 218 -24.84 -30.56 10.05
N ALA A 219 -25.20 -31.80 9.78
CA ALA A 219 -24.60 -32.98 10.40
C ALA A 219 -23.11 -33.12 10.01
N TRP A 220 -22.74 -32.91 8.75
CA TRP A 220 -21.36 -32.91 8.32
C TRP A 220 -20.54 -31.77 8.95
N PHE A 221 -21.13 -30.58 9.07
CA PHE A 221 -20.45 -29.47 9.74
C PHE A 221 -20.23 -29.79 11.23
N LYS A 222 -21.22 -30.39 11.90
CA LYS A 222 -21.08 -30.85 13.28
C LYS A 222 -19.96 -31.89 13.43
N LYS A 223 -19.79 -32.80 12.48
CA LYS A 223 -18.66 -33.73 12.45
C LYS A 223 -17.31 -33.01 12.37
N ILE A 224 -17.19 -31.92 11.57
CA ILE A 224 -15.97 -31.11 11.55
C ILE A 224 -15.71 -30.52 12.95
N GLU A 225 -16.74 -29.97 13.60
CA GLU A 225 -16.64 -29.39 14.94
C GLU A 225 -16.22 -30.43 16.01
N ASP A 226 -16.72 -31.66 15.88
CA ASP A 226 -16.45 -32.77 16.80
C ASP A 226 -15.11 -33.48 16.51
N GLY A 227 -14.39 -33.08 15.46
CA GLY A 227 -13.09 -33.64 15.12
C GLY A 227 -13.15 -34.97 14.42
N ASP A 228 -14.25 -35.30 13.73
CA ASP A 228 -14.39 -36.55 12.94
C ASP A 228 -13.28 -36.65 11.89
N PRO A 229 -12.51 -37.75 11.85
CA PRO A 229 -11.34 -37.85 10.96
C PRO A 229 -11.69 -37.74 9.48
N GLU A 230 -12.81 -38.35 9.02
CA GLU A 230 -13.23 -38.29 7.63
C GLU A 230 -13.63 -36.85 7.26
N ALA A 231 -14.40 -36.17 8.11
CA ALA A 231 -14.83 -34.80 7.88
C ALA A 231 -13.65 -33.84 7.82
N LEU A 232 -12.66 -34.01 8.71
CA LEU A 232 -11.45 -33.19 8.75
C LEU A 232 -10.54 -33.46 7.55
N GLU A 233 -10.42 -34.71 7.09
CA GLU A 233 -9.65 -35.06 5.89
C GLU A 233 -10.22 -34.39 4.65
N ILE A 234 -11.53 -34.50 4.41
CA ILE A 234 -12.20 -33.88 3.26
C ILE A 234 -12.11 -32.37 3.35
N PHE A 235 -12.35 -31.79 4.53
CA PHE A 235 -12.24 -30.35 4.77
C PHE A 235 -10.83 -29.83 4.48
N GLY A 236 -9.80 -30.50 5.00
CA GLY A 236 -8.38 -30.17 4.74
C GLY A 236 -8.03 -30.25 3.26
N TRP A 237 -8.56 -31.27 2.56
CA TRP A 237 -8.36 -31.40 1.12
C TRP A 237 -9.02 -30.25 0.35
N PHE A 238 -10.26 -29.87 0.63
CA PHE A 238 -10.91 -28.72 0.01
C PHE A 238 -10.14 -27.43 0.22
N LYS A 239 -9.58 -27.24 1.43
CA LYS A 239 -8.71 -26.10 1.72
C LYS A 239 -7.46 -26.12 0.85
N SER A 240 -6.81 -27.27 0.70
CA SER A 240 -5.62 -27.41 -0.14
C SER A 240 -5.90 -27.15 -1.63
N VAL A 241 -7.03 -27.62 -2.15
CA VAL A 241 -7.46 -27.36 -3.54
C VAL A 241 -7.68 -25.87 -3.76
N THR A 242 -8.37 -25.19 -2.84
CA THR A 242 -8.64 -23.75 -2.94
C THR A 242 -7.35 -22.94 -2.85
N LEU A 243 -6.43 -23.28 -1.92
CA LEU A 243 -5.16 -22.57 -1.78
C LEU A 243 -4.30 -22.71 -3.02
N LYS A 244 -4.22 -23.90 -3.60
CA LYS A 244 -3.49 -24.12 -4.86
C LYS A 244 -4.02 -23.26 -6.01
N ASP A 245 -5.33 -23.05 -6.08
CA ASP A 245 -5.95 -22.18 -7.07
C ASP A 245 -5.65 -20.70 -6.80
N ALA A 246 -5.77 -20.28 -5.54
CA ALA A 246 -5.46 -18.92 -5.12
C ALA A 246 -3.96 -18.57 -5.29
N GLU A 247 -3.05 -19.52 -5.06
CA GLU A 247 -1.61 -19.34 -5.22
C GLU A 247 -1.24 -18.94 -6.65
N ARG A 248 -1.95 -19.45 -7.67
CA ARG A 248 -1.74 -19.02 -9.07
C ARG A 248 -1.99 -17.53 -9.25
N VAL A 249 -3.08 -17.02 -8.64
CA VAL A 249 -3.39 -15.58 -8.69
C VAL A 249 -2.38 -14.78 -7.89
N TYR A 250 -1.97 -15.27 -6.72
CA TYR A 250 -0.94 -14.60 -5.91
C TYR A 250 0.42 -14.57 -6.61
N ASP A 251 0.80 -15.64 -7.31
CA ASP A 251 2.03 -15.68 -8.10
C ASP A 251 2.00 -14.64 -9.24
N LEU A 252 0.86 -14.53 -9.97
CA LEU A 252 0.69 -13.49 -10.98
C LEU A 252 0.81 -12.08 -10.41
N LEU A 253 0.24 -11.83 -9.21
CA LEU A 253 0.30 -10.54 -8.53
C LEU A 253 1.61 -10.29 -7.75
N GLY A 254 2.50 -11.29 -7.67
CA GLY A 254 3.73 -11.21 -6.87
C GLY A 254 3.49 -11.06 -5.37
N VAL A 255 2.42 -11.68 -4.85
CA VAL A 255 2.00 -11.61 -3.44
C VAL A 255 2.34 -12.89 -2.71
N LYS A 256 2.87 -12.76 -1.48
CA LYS A 256 3.17 -13.90 -0.60
C LYS A 256 2.73 -13.58 0.81
N PHE A 257 2.29 -14.61 1.54
CA PHE A 257 1.88 -14.51 2.93
C PHE A 257 2.81 -15.28 3.85
N ASP A 258 2.97 -14.76 5.08
CA ASP A 258 3.73 -15.42 6.14
C ASP A 258 2.84 -16.41 6.93
N SER A 259 1.51 -16.23 6.87
CA SER A 259 0.54 -17.05 7.59
C SER A 259 -0.77 -17.21 6.81
N TYR A 260 -1.32 -18.42 6.82
CA TYR A 260 -2.64 -18.77 6.31
C TYR A 260 -3.58 -19.21 7.46
N ALA A 261 -3.39 -18.65 8.66
CA ALA A 261 -4.25 -18.90 9.82
C ALA A 261 -5.62 -18.26 9.60
N GLY A 262 -6.57 -19.07 9.07
CA GLY A 262 -7.95 -18.68 8.82
C GLY A 262 -8.85 -18.81 10.04
N GLU A 263 -10.15 -18.66 9.84
CA GLU A 263 -11.17 -18.72 10.89
C GLU A 263 -11.10 -20.02 11.69
N SER A 264 -10.90 -21.17 11.03
CA SER A 264 -10.84 -22.50 11.67
C SER A 264 -9.70 -22.63 12.67
N PHE A 265 -8.59 -21.93 12.45
CA PHE A 265 -7.41 -21.96 13.32
C PHE A 265 -7.68 -21.41 14.72
N TYR A 266 -8.70 -20.54 14.87
CA TYR A 266 -9.00 -19.87 16.14
C TYR A 266 -10.09 -20.55 16.95
N ASN A 267 -10.63 -21.69 16.52
CA ASN A 267 -11.76 -22.35 17.18
C ASN A 267 -11.45 -22.74 18.64
N ASP A 268 -10.27 -23.28 18.92
CA ASP A 268 -9.79 -23.65 20.25
C ASP A 268 -9.33 -22.46 21.10
N LYS A 269 -9.27 -21.26 20.52
CA LYS A 269 -8.76 -20.03 21.16
C LYS A 269 -9.87 -19.06 21.59
N MET A 270 -11.13 -19.37 21.26
CA MET A 270 -12.28 -18.51 21.57
C MET A 270 -12.68 -18.60 23.03
N GLU A 271 -12.74 -19.83 23.62
CA GLU A 271 -13.19 -19.98 25.01
C GLU A 271 -12.29 -19.23 26.01
N PRO A 272 -10.95 -19.22 25.90
CA PRO A 272 -10.12 -18.37 26.75
C PRO A 272 -10.47 -16.88 26.69
N VAL A 273 -10.86 -16.36 25.51
CA VAL A 273 -11.27 -14.96 25.34
C VAL A 273 -12.62 -14.70 25.99
N ILE A 274 -13.58 -15.61 25.83
CA ILE A 274 -14.89 -15.54 26.49
C ILE A 274 -14.72 -15.53 28.01
N GLN A 275 -13.82 -16.37 28.53
CA GLN A 275 -13.55 -16.41 29.96
C GLN A 275 -12.98 -15.09 30.49
N ILE A 276 -12.06 -14.45 29.75
CA ILE A 276 -11.54 -13.11 30.11
C ILE A 276 -12.68 -12.08 30.17
N LEU A 277 -13.61 -12.11 29.20
CA LEU A 277 -14.78 -11.21 29.20
C LEU A 277 -15.69 -11.44 30.42
N ARG A 278 -15.89 -12.71 30.82
CA ARG A 278 -16.67 -13.07 32.05
C ARG A 278 -15.98 -12.57 33.31
N ASP A 279 -14.69 -12.86 33.47
CA ASP A 279 -13.90 -12.50 34.65
C ASP A 279 -13.85 -10.99 34.87
N LYS A 280 -13.89 -10.22 33.79
CA LYS A 280 -13.94 -8.75 33.83
C LYS A 280 -15.37 -8.19 33.97
N GLY A 281 -16.39 -9.03 33.98
CA GLY A 281 -17.78 -8.60 34.09
C GLY A 281 -18.27 -7.82 32.87
N LEU A 282 -17.70 -8.02 31.71
CA LEU A 282 -18.04 -7.33 30.47
C LEU A 282 -19.21 -7.97 29.74
N LEU A 283 -19.50 -9.27 29.98
CA LEU A 283 -20.63 -9.96 29.36
C LEU A 283 -21.94 -9.61 30.05
N LYS A 284 -22.92 -9.25 29.24
CA LYS A 284 -24.32 -9.04 29.66
C LYS A 284 -25.21 -9.95 28.81
N GLU A 285 -26.31 -10.44 29.43
CA GLU A 285 -27.32 -11.15 28.67
C GLU A 285 -28.32 -10.15 28.07
N ASP A 286 -28.56 -10.28 26.77
CA ASP A 286 -29.58 -9.54 26.03
C ASP A 286 -30.33 -10.48 25.09
N GLN A 287 -31.64 -10.64 25.27
CA GLN A 287 -32.51 -11.53 24.49
C GLN A 287 -31.95 -12.97 24.36
N GLY A 288 -31.34 -13.47 25.45
CA GLY A 288 -30.73 -14.80 25.52
C GLY A 288 -29.33 -14.89 24.91
N ALA A 289 -28.83 -13.85 24.24
CA ALA A 289 -27.46 -13.78 23.70
C ALA A 289 -26.52 -13.15 24.75
N GLN A 290 -25.21 -13.43 24.62
CA GLN A 290 -24.17 -12.76 25.40
C GLN A 290 -23.56 -11.63 24.59
N ILE A 291 -23.58 -10.43 25.12
CA ILE A 291 -23.11 -9.21 24.49
C ILE A 291 -22.09 -8.46 25.35
N VAL A 292 -21.27 -7.62 24.72
CA VAL A 292 -20.58 -6.51 25.39
C VAL A 292 -21.33 -5.23 25.05
N ASP A 293 -21.81 -4.54 26.07
CA ASP A 293 -22.53 -3.27 25.94
C ASP A 293 -21.55 -2.14 25.58
N LEU A 294 -21.81 -1.47 24.46
CA LEU A 294 -20.99 -0.38 23.95
C LEU A 294 -21.78 0.94 23.83
N SER A 295 -22.96 1.03 24.50
CA SER A 295 -23.84 2.20 24.45
C SER A 295 -23.14 3.49 24.93
N ASP A 296 -22.31 3.41 25.98
CA ASP A 296 -21.53 4.53 26.50
C ASP A 296 -20.51 5.10 25.47
N TYR A 297 -20.21 4.34 24.42
CA TYR A 297 -19.31 4.72 23.33
C TYR A 297 -20.06 5.05 22.03
N GLY A 298 -21.40 5.17 22.09
CA GLY A 298 -22.23 5.50 20.93
C GLY A 298 -22.28 4.41 19.86
N MET A 299 -22.07 3.15 20.25
CA MET A 299 -22.11 1.98 19.35
C MET A 299 -23.18 0.98 19.81
N PRO A 300 -23.80 0.23 18.88
CA PRO A 300 -24.62 -0.93 19.25
C PRO A 300 -23.78 -1.97 19.98
N PRO A 301 -24.39 -2.88 20.76
CA PRO A 301 -23.68 -3.91 21.50
C PRO A 301 -22.90 -4.86 20.56
N ALA A 302 -21.73 -5.30 21.03
CA ALA A 302 -20.96 -6.33 20.35
C ALA A 302 -21.47 -7.72 20.75
N LEU A 303 -21.92 -8.50 19.78
CA LEU A 303 -22.49 -9.82 20.01
C LEU A 303 -21.36 -10.87 20.10
N ILE A 304 -21.23 -11.52 21.26
CA ILE A 304 -20.16 -12.49 21.56
C ILE A 304 -20.66 -13.94 21.40
N LEU A 305 -21.80 -14.29 22.01
CA LEU A 305 -22.40 -15.61 21.89
C LEU A 305 -23.89 -15.48 21.54
N ARG A 306 -24.35 -16.36 20.65
CA ARG A 306 -25.78 -16.50 20.35
C ARG A 306 -26.53 -17.12 21.54
N SER A 307 -27.87 -17.07 21.47
CA SER A 307 -28.75 -17.69 22.46
C SER A 307 -28.60 -19.23 22.58
N ASP A 308 -28.11 -19.88 21.53
CA ASP A 308 -27.77 -21.31 21.52
C ASP A 308 -26.34 -21.60 22.02
N GLY A 309 -25.61 -20.57 22.48
CA GLY A 309 -24.23 -20.67 22.95
C GLY A 309 -23.16 -20.70 21.84
N ALA A 310 -23.56 -20.62 20.57
CA ALA A 310 -22.62 -20.62 19.47
C ALA A 310 -21.82 -19.31 19.43
N THR A 311 -20.52 -19.41 19.12
CA THR A 311 -19.61 -18.28 18.91
C THR A 311 -19.90 -17.59 17.58
N LEU A 312 -19.51 -16.32 17.50
CA LEU A 312 -19.72 -15.46 16.34
C LEU A 312 -18.41 -14.88 15.80
N TYR A 313 -18.48 -14.14 14.71
CA TYR A 313 -17.31 -13.49 14.09
C TYR A 313 -16.54 -12.65 15.10
N MET A 314 -17.22 -11.83 15.92
CA MET A 314 -16.59 -10.99 16.94
C MET A 314 -15.71 -11.79 17.89
N THR A 315 -16.19 -12.93 18.39
CA THR A 315 -15.43 -13.79 19.32
C THR A 315 -14.16 -14.35 18.68
N ARG A 316 -14.26 -14.72 17.41
CA ARG A 316 -13.14 -15.25 16.63
C ARG A 316 -12.11 -14.17 16.35
N ASP A 317 -12.55 -12.96 16.00
CA ASP A 317 -11.66 -11.85 15.71
C ASP A 317 -10.96 -11.34 16.99
N LEU A 318 -11.62 -11.36 18.14
CA LEU A 318 -10.98 -11.11 19.43
C LEU A 318 -9.88 -12.14 19.72
N ALA A 319 -10.16 -13.43 19.47
CA ALA A 319 -9.19 -14.51 19.63
C ALA A 319 -8.01 -14.36 18.64
N ALA A 320 -8.29 -13.99 17.39
CA ALA A 320 -7.28 -13.75 16.37
C ALA A 320 -6.38 -12.56 16.72
N ALA A 321 -6.96 -11.43 17.16
CA ALA A 321 -6.19 -10.24 17.56
C ALA A 321 -5.26 -10.56 18.74
N LYS A 322 -5.79 -11.24 19.78
CA LYS A 322 -5.00 -11.67 20.93
C LYS A 322 -3.87 -12.64 20.53
N TYR A 323 -4.18 -13.66 19.74
CA TYR A 323 -3.17 -14.62 19.24
C TYR A 323 -2.05 -13.93 18.46
N ARG A 324 -2.40 -12.99 17.58
CA ARG A 324 -1.42 -12.22 16.80
C ARG A 324 -0.51 -11.39 17.69
N LYS A 325 -1.05 -10.75 18.74
CA LYS A 325 -0.25 -10.02 19.72
C LYS A 325 0.68 -10.95 20.48
N ASP A 326 0.16 -12.04 21.00
CA ASP A 326 0.94 -13.01 21.78
C ASP A 326 2.05 -13.67 20.96
N THR A 327 1.79 -13.94 19.66
CA THR A 327 2.71 -14.67 18.78
C THR A 327 3.74 -13.76 18.12
N TYR A 328 3.32 -12.62 17.63
CA TYR A 328 4.17 -11.73 16.83
C TYR A 328 4.68 -10.52 17.61
N ASN A 329 4.10 -10.24 18.78
CA ASN A 329 4.40 -9.07 19.61
C ASN A 329 4.43 -7.78 18.80
N PHE A 330 3.39 -7.55 18.00
CA PHE A 330 3.34 -6.42 17.06
C PHE A 330 3.32 -5.06 17.77
N ASP A 331 3.91 -4.08 17.11
CA ASP A 331 3.79 -2.65 17.44
C ASP A 331 2.64 -2.00 16.65
N LYS A 332 2.21 -2.61 15.54
CA LYS A 332 1.06 -2.18 14.74
C LYS A 332 0.36 -3.38 14.13
N SER A 333 -0.98 -3.36 14.10
CA SER A 333 -1.79 -4.37 13.40
C SER A 333 -2.77 -3.70 12.45
N LEU A 334 -2.65 -3.99 11.15
CA LEU A 334 -3.44 -3.40 10.07
C LEU A 334 -4.45 -4.43 9.56
N TYR A 335 -5.71 -4.05 9.51
CA TYR A 335 -6.80 -4.85 8.96
C TYR A 335 -7.28 -4.21 7.65
N VAL A 336 -6.88 -4.77 6.51
CA VAL A 336 -7.21 -4.23 5.18
C VAL A 336 -8.52 -4.82 4.72
N VAL A 337 -9.61 -4.21 5.11
CA VAL A 337 -10.98 -4.72 4.91
C VAL A 337 -11.90 -3.60 4.40
N ALA A 338 -12.92 -3.96 3.60
CA ALA A 338 -13.85 -2.99 3.02
C ALA A 338 -14.56 -2.14 4.08
N TYR A 339 -14.83 -0.87 3.77
CA TYR A 339 -15.42 0.12 4.69
C TYR A 339 -16.78 -0.33 5.28
N GLN A 340 -17.46 -1.26 4.62
CA GLN A 340 -18.71 -1.83 5.12
C GLN A 340 -18.57 -2.54 6.48
N GLN A 341 -17.34 -2.91 6.86
CA GLN A 341 -17.01 -3.54 8.13
C GLN A 341 -16.53 -2.53 9.21
N ASP A 342 -16.63 -1.22 8.96
CA ASP A 342 -16.12 -0.18 9.87
C ASP A 342 -16.68 -0.32 11.29
N LEU A 343 -18.01 -0.51 11.42
CA LEU A 343 -18.64 -0.70 12.72
C LEU A 343 -18.06 -1.92 13.45
N HIS A 344 -17.86 -3.04 12.76
CA HIS A 344 -17.31 -4.26 13.35
C HIS A 344 -15.91 -4.02 13.93
N PHE A 345 -15.02 -3.37 13.18
CA PHE A 345 -13.66 -3.08 13.67
C PHE A 345 -13.64 -2.06 14.80
N ARG A 346 -14.50 -1.05 14.76
CA ARG A 346 -14.66 -0.12 15.88
C ARG A 346 -15.12 -0.83 17.15
N GLN A 347 -16.06 -1.76 17.04
CA GLN A 347 -16.50 -2.61 18.16
C GLN A 347 -15.37 -3.52 18.63
N LEU A 348 -14.67 -4.20 17.71
CA LEU A 348 -13.56 -5.11 18.02
C LEU A 348 -12.48 -4.39 18.85
N PHE A 349 -12.00 -3.25 18.36
CA PHE A 349 -10.92 -2.50 19.04
C PHE A 349 -11.39 -1.95 20.39
N LYS A 350 -12.65 -1.52 20.50
CA LYS A 350 -13.21 -1.07 21.76
C LYS A 350 -13.36 -2.22 22.78
N VAL A 351 -13.78 -3.40 22.35
CA VAL A 351 -13.85 -4.56 23.24
C VAL A 351 -12.45 -4.98 23.71
N LEU A 352 -11.45 -4.98 22.85
CA LEU A 352 -10.04 -5.22 23.23
C LEU A 352 -9.54 -4.20 24.28
N GLU A 353 -9.88 -2.93 24.11
CA GLU A 353 -9.56 -1.87 25.09
C GLU A 353 -10.23 -2.13 26.43
N LEU A 354 -11.53 -2.47 26.44
CA LEU A 354 -12.29 -2.83 27.64
C LEU A 354 -11.75 -4.10 28.32
N MET A 355 -11.22 -5.03 27.55
CA MET A 355 -10.49 -6.19 28.08
C MET A 355 -9.16 -5.80 28.77
N GLY A 356 -8.75 -4.52 28.68
CA GLY A 356 -7.55 -3.98 29.32
C GLY A 356 -6.28 -4.17 28.49
N TYR A 357 -6.40 -4.28 27.17
CA TYR A 357 -5.26 -4.39 26.26
C TYR A 357 -4.85 -3.01 25.73
N ASP A 358 -3.78 -2.43 26.26
CA ASP A 358 -3.26 -1.12 25.85
C ASP A 358 -2.86 -1.06 24.37
N TRP A 359 -2.53 -2.21 23.79
CA TRP A 359 -2.18 -2.33 22.36
C TRP A 359 -3.40 -2.27 21.41
N ALA A 360 -4.62 -2.21 21.93
CA ALA A 360 -5.81 -2.03 21.08
C ALA A 360 -5.75 -0.74 20.24
N LYS A 361 -5.09 0.31 20.75
CA LYS A 361 -4.82 1.58 20.05
C LYS A 361 -3.86 1.44 18.86
N ASP A 362 -3.07 0.38 18.83
CA ASP A 362 -2.09 0.08 17.77
C ASP A 362 -2.72 -0.76 16.64
N CYS A 363 -4.02 -1.07 16.74
CA CYS A 363 -4.82 -1.71 15.71
C CYS A 363 -5.52 -0.66 14.84
N GLU A 364 -5.43 -0.83 13.52
CA GLU A 364 -5.99 0.10 12.54
C GLU A 364 -6.84 -0.64 11.50
N HIS A 365 -8.08 -0.19 11.28
CA HIS A 365 -8.88 -0.60 10.14
C HIS A 365 -8.48 0.23 8.92
N VAL A 366 -7.73 -0.37 8.01
CA VAL A 366 -7.39 0.20 6.71
C VAL A 366 -8.56 -0.03 5.77
N ALA A 367 -9.61 0.78 5.94
CA ALA A 367 -10.83 0.68 5.15
C ALA A 367 -10.59 1.04 3.69
N PHE A 368 -11.25 0.32 2.77
CA PHE A 368 -11.21 0.61 1.34
C PHE A 368 -12.62 0.55 0.72
N GLY A 369 -12.77 1.21 -0.46
CA GLY A 369 -14.00 1.29 -1.22
C GLY A 369 -14.31 0.01 -2.02
N MET A 370 -15.46 -0.01 -2.67
CA MET A 370 -15.89 -1.15 -3.49
C MET A 370 -15.38 -1.01 -4.93
N VAL A 371 -15.16 -2.16 -5.57
CA VAL A 371 -14.80 -2.21 -7.00
C VAL A 371 -16.04 -2.65 -7.78
N SER A 372 -16.40 -1.91 -8.84
CA SER A 372 -17.32 -2.32 -9.89
C SER A 372 -16.58 -2.57 -11.20
N PHE A 373 -17.24 -3.16 -12.16
CA PHE A 373 -16.68 -3.46 -13.49
C PHE A 373 -17.61 -2.97 -14.57
N GLU A 374 -17.13 -2.04 -15.41
CA GLU A 374 -17.86 -1.45 -16.55
C GLU A 374 -19.29 -0.99 -16.18
N GLY A 375 -19.42 -0.31 -15.03
CA GLY A 375 -20.70 0.22 -14.53
C GLY A 375 -21.63 -0.81 -13.92
N GLY A 376 -21.24 -2.09 -13.91
CA GLY A 376 -22.02 -3.18 -13.32
C GLY A 376 -21.63 -3.47 -11.88
N ALA A 377 -22.60 -3.45 -10.95
CA ALA A 377 -22.35 -3.89 -9.58
C ALA A 377 -22.05 -5.38 -9.54
N LEU A 378 -20.96 -5.76 -8.88
CA LEU A 378 -20.60 -7.17 -8.67
C LEU A 378 -21.61 -7.81 -7.72
N SER A 379 -22.29 -8.86 -8.18
CA SER A 379 -23.22 -9.61 -7.36
C SER A 379 -23.06 -11.11 -7.55
N THR A 380 -22.46 -11.75 -6.56
CA THR A 380 -22.36 -13.23 -6.52
C THR A 380 -23.72 -13.92 -6.49
N ARG A 381 -24.77 -13.23 -5.98
CA ARG A 381 -26.14 -13.77 -5.90
C ARG A 381 -26.88 -13.69 -7.25
N GLN A 382 -26.48 -12.77 -8.13
CA GLN A 382 -27.11 -12.54 -9.43
C GLN A 382 -26.29 -13.08 -10.61
N GLY A 383 -25.14 -13.74 -10.35
CA GLY A 383 -24.30 -14.35 -11.39
C GLY A 383 -23.38 -13.35 -12.12
N HIS A 384 -23.36 -12.06 -11.73
CA HIS A 384 -22.46 -11.06 -12.29
C HIS A 384 -21.17 -10.99 -11.48
N VAL A 385 -20.29 -11.97 -11.64
CA VAL A 385 -19.00 -12.05 -10.95
C VAL A 385 -17.89 -12.00 -11.99
N VAL A 386 -16.96 -11.04 -11.84
CA VAL A 386 -15.71 -11.01 -12.61
C VAL A 386 -14.63 -11.70 -11.80
N TYR A 387 -14.17 -12.84 -12.27
CA TYR A 387 -13.10 -13.57 -11.60
C TYR A 387 -11.75 -12.91 -11.89
N LEU A 388 -10.93 -12.84 -10.86
CA LEU A 388 -9.67 -12.08 -10.93
C LEU A 388 -8.67 -12.75 -11.87
N ASP A 389 -8.59 -14.08 -11.87
CA ASP A 389 -7.74 -14.84 -12.79
C ASP A 389 -8.09 -14.55 -14.25
N ASP A 390 -9.39 -14.62 -14.60
CA ASP A 390 -9.87 -14.30 -15.94
C ASP A 390 -9.56 -12.85 -16.33
N LEU A 391 -9.71 -11.90 -15.40
CA LEU A 391 -9.40 -10.49 -15.60
C LEU A 391 -7.91 -10.28 -15.90
N LEU A 392 -7.02 -10.89 -15.10
CA LEU A 392 -5.57 -10.76 -15.28
C LEU A 392 -5.11 -11.36 -16.61
N HIS A 393 -5.63 -12.53 -17.00
CA HIS A 393 -5.31 -13.12 -18.31
C HIS A 393 -5.81 -12.25 -19.47
N GLN A 394 -7.03 -11.71 -19.40
CA GLN A 394 -7.52 -10.75 -20.39
C GLN A 394 -6.65 -9.49 -20.48
N ALA A 395 -6.14 -8.99 -19.34
CA ALA A 395 -5.23 -7.85 -19.32
C ALA A 395 -3.92 -8.17 -20.06
N ILE A 396 -3.36 -9.36 -19.82
CA ILE A 396 -2.15 -9.85 -20.50
C ILE A 396 -2.38 -9.96 -22.02
N ASP A 397 -3.49 -10.58 -22.44
CA ASP A 397 -3.83 -10.76 -23.85
C ASP A 397 -4.02 -9.42 -24.57
N LYS A 398 -4.71 -8.47 -23.94
CA LYS A 398 -4.88 -7.11 -24.48
C LYS A 398 -3.55 -6.36 -24.58
N ALA A 399 -2.69 -6.45 -23.54
CA ALA A 399 -1.36 -5.87 -23.57
C ALA A 399 -0.50 -6.50 -24.69
N ARG A 400 -0.58 -7.83 -24.87
CA ARG A 400 0.13 -8.53 -25.98
C ARG A 400 -0.32 -8.02 -27.35
N ALA A 401 -1.62 -7.86 -27.58
CA ALA A 401 -2.15 -7.35 -28.83
C ALA A 401 -1.61 -5.94 -29.15
N ILE A 402 -1.54 -5.06 -28.13
CA ILE A 402 -0.98 -3.72 -28.27
C ILE A 402 0.52 -3.77 -28.61
N ILE A 403 1.28 -4.68 -27.97
CA ILE A 403 2.72 -4.85 -28.24
C ILE A 403 2.92 -5.37 -29.68
N GLU A 404 2.14 -6.31 -30.14
CA GLU A 404 2.25 -6.84 -31.51
C GLU A 404 1.97 -5.78 -32.57
N GLU A 405 1.04 -4.86 -32.29
CA GLU A 405 0.74 -3.74 -33.20
C GLU A 405 1.84 -2.67 -33.19
N LYS A 406 2.31 -2.27 -32.00
CA LYS A 406 3.19 -1.10 -31.86
C LYS A 406 4.69 -1.43 -31.86
N SER A 407 5.07 -2.62 -31.44
CA SER A 407 6.45 -3.08 -31.25
C SER A 407 6.61 -4.54 -31.70
N PRO A 408 6.37 -4.87 -32.99
CA PRO A 408 6.35 -6.26 -33.47
C PRO A 408 7.70 -6.98 -33.33
N ASP A 409 8.81 -6.25 -33.24
CA ASP A 409 10.16 -6.79 -33.12
C ASP A 409 10.64 -6.89 -31.66
N LEU A 410 9.78 -6.61 -30.68
CA LEU A 410 10.15 -6.67 -29.27
C LEU A 410 10.47 -8.13 -28.87
N GLU A 411 11.66 -8.32 -28.29
CA GLU A 411 12.04 -9.59 -27.64
C GLU A 411 11.23 -9.83 -26.37
N ASN A 412 10.95 -11.08 -26.02
CA ASN A 412 10.24 -11.47 -24.79
C ASN A 412 8.83 -10.84 -24.65
N LYS A 413 8.07 -10.71 -25.75
CA LYS A 413 6.74 -10.09 -25.77
C LYS A 413 5.81 -10.64 -24.70
N ASP A 414 5.84 -11.95 -24.44
CA ASP A 414 4.98 -12.62 -23.47
C ASP A 414 5.22 -12.12 -22.05
N GLU A 415 6.48 -11.98 -21.66
CA GLU A 415 6.85 -11.47 -20.35
C GLU A 415 6.52 -9.97 -20.21
N VAL A 416 6.79 -9.18 -21.23
CA VAL A 416 6.44 -7.75 -21.23
C VAL A 416 4.93 -7.56 -21.22
N ALA A 417 4.17 -8.39 -21.95
CA ALA A 417 2.71 -8.37 -21.92
C ALA A 417 2.16 -8.72 -20.54
N ARG A 418 2.75 -9.71 -19.87
CA ARG A 418 2.42 -10.06 -18.48
C ARG A 418 2.67 -8.88 -17.55
N GLN A 419 3.84 -8.27 -17.59
CA GLN A 419 4.20 -7.13 -16.75
C GLN A 419 3.26 -5.95 -16.97
N ILE A 420 2.98 -5.58 -18.22
CA ILE A 420 2.08 -4.47 -18.56
C ILE A 420 0.64 -4.78 -18.16
N GLY A 421 0.13 -5.96 -18.51
CA GLY A 421 -1.26 -6.33 -18.24
C GLY A 421 -1.57 -6.36 -16.75
N ILE A 422 -0.76 -7.06 -15.97
CA ILE A 422 -0.92 -7.14 -14.51
C ILE A 422 -0.66 -5.76 -13.88
N GLY A 423 0.42 -5.08 -14.27
CA GLY A 423 0.74 -3.76 -13.76
C GLY A 423 -0.35 -2.73 -14.03
N ALA A 424 -1.03 -2.78 -15.18
CA ALA A 424 -2.15 -1.90 -15.51
C ALA A 424 -3.33 -2.10 -14.54
N VAL A 425 -3.68 -3.36 -14.25
CA VAL A 425 -4.77 -3.69 -13.32
C VAL A 425 -4.45 -3.25 -11.90
N VAL A 426 -3.25 -3.58 -11.41
CA VAL A 426 -2.78 -3.22 -10.07
C VAL A 426 -2.68 -1.71 -9.90
N PHE A 427 -2.08 -1.04 -10.86
CA PHE A 427 -1.91 0.42 -10.82
C PHE A 427 -3.25 1.15 -10.83
N PHE A 428 -4.20 0.68 -11.64
CA PHE A 428 -5.55 1.25 -11.71
C PHE A 428 -6.25 1.17 -10.35
N ASP A 429 -6.17 0.02 -9.68
CA ASP A 429 -6.75 -0.18 -8.34
C ASP A 429 -6.12 0.77 -7.31
N LEU A 430 -4.79 0.89 -7.29
CA LEU A 430 -4.04 1.67 -6.30
C LEU A 430 -3.91 3.18 -6.61
N TYR A 431 -4.32 3.64 -7.79
CA TYR A 431 -4.19 5.07 -8.16
C TYR A 431 -5.19 5.96 -7.42
N ASN A 432 -6.37 5.44 -7.12
CA ASN A 432 -7.39 6.17 -6.39
C ASN A 432 -7.13 6.14 -4.88
N ASN A 433 -7.60 7.16 -4.17
CA ASN A 433 -7.64 7.10 -2.71
C ASN A 433 -8.44 5.86 -2.29
N ARG A 434 -7.86 5.03 -1.40
CA ARG A 434 -8.37 3.70 -1.06
C ARG A 434 -9.83 3.66 -0.60
N ILE A 435 -10.34 4.74 0.04
CA ILE A 435 -11.72 4.79 0.56
C ILE A 435 -12.78 5.02 -0.53
N LYS A 436 -12.37 5.41 -1.73
CA LYS A 436 -13.31 5.67 -2.83
C LYS A 436 -13.70 4.37 -3.52
N ASP A 437 -14.98 4.28 -3.87
CA ASP A 437 -15.44 3.27 -4.80
C ASP A 437 -14.84 3.54 -6.19
N ILE A 438 -14.44 2.47 -6.87
CA ILE A 438 -13.82 2.55 -8.20
C ILE A 438 -14.60 1.70 -9.21
N ASP A 439 -14.72 2.21 -10.43
CA ASP A 439 -15.27 1.47 -11.55
C ASP A 439 -14.14 1.11 -12.52
N PHE A 440 -13.83 -0.18 -12.59
CA PHE A 440 -12.79 -0.68 -13.48
C PHE A 440 -13.29 -0.71 -14.92
N THR A 441 -12.50 -0.11 -15.81
CA THR A 441 -12.74 -0.17 -17.26
C THR A 441 -11.43 -0.43 -18.01
N TRP A 442 -11.48 -1.24 -19.05
CA TRP A 442 -10.32 -1.57 -19.88
C TRP A 442 -9.72 -0.34 -20.56
N GLU A 443 -10.56 0.57 -21.03
CA GLU A 443 -10.12 1.80 -21.71
C GLU A 443 -9.23 2.65 -20.80
N ARG A 444 -9.58 2.76 -19.53
CA ARG A 444 -8.79 3.54 -18.56
C ARG A 444 -7.55 2.79 -18.07
N ALA A 445 -7.68 1.49 -17.79
CA ALA A 445 -6.59 0.71 -17.20
C ALA A 445 -5.41 0.50 -18.18
N LEU A 446 -5.70 0.24 -19.47
CA LEU A 446 -4.72 -0.05 -20.50
C LEU A 446 -4.38 1.16 -21.38
N ASN A 447 -4.74 2.37 -20.98
CA ASN A 447 -4.33 3.57 -21.69
C ASN A 447 -2.81 3.83 -21.48
N PHE A 448 -2.09 4.12 -22.58
CA PHE A 448 -0.68 4.48 -22.55
C PHE A 448 -0.45 5.99 -22.43
N ASP A 449 -1.51 6.77 -22.36
CA ASP A 449 -1.46 8.21 -22.15
C ASP A 449 -2.17 8.57 -20.83
N GLY A 450 -1.61 9.52 -20.08
CA GLY A 450 -2.22 10.05 -18.88
C GLY A 450 -1.80 9.34 -17.58
N GLU A 451 -2.74 9.19 -16.64
CA GLU A 451 -2.47 8.79 -15.25
C GLU A 451 -2.63 7.27 -15.06
N THR A 452 -1.81 6.48 -15.74
CA THR A 452 -1.96 5.02 -15.82
C THR A 452 -0.65 4.28 -15.57
N GLY A 453 -0.77 2.98 -15.19
CA GLY A 453 0.38 2.10 -15.04
C GLY A 453 1.21 1.96 -16.32
N PRO A 454 0.60 1.66 -17.48
CA PRO A 454 1.32 1.58 -18.76
C PRO A 454 2.10 2.85 -19.11
N TYR A 455 1.56 4.05 -18.81
CA TYR A 455 2.27 5.31 -19.02
C TYR A 455 3.55 5.42 -18.18
N VAL A 456 3.47 5.08 -16.89
CA VAL A 456 4.62 5.11 -15.97
C VAL A 456 5.66 4.06 -16.38
N MET A 457 5.22 2.83 -16.70
CA MET A 457 6.10 1.75 -17.18
C MET A 457 6.80 2.12 -18.49
N TYR A 458 6.07 2.72 -19.43
CA TYR A 458 6.64 3.20 -20.68
C TYR A 458 7.69 4.30 -20.47
N THR A 459 7.46 5.20 -19.52
CA THR A 459 8.42 6.23 -19.13
C THR A 459 9.69 5.61 -18.54
N HIS A 460 9.57 4.61 -17.68
CA HIS A 460 10.71 3.83 -17.18
C HIS A 460 11.48 3.14 -18.32
N ALA A 461 10.78 2.44 -19.21
CA ALA A 461 11.41 1.77 -20.38
C ALA A 461 12.11 2.76 -21.32
N ARG A 462 11.53 3.95 -21.51
CA ARG A 462 12.16 5.07 -22.26
C ARG A 462 13.47 5.50 -21.60
N ALA A 463 13.50 5.72 -20.30
CA ALA A 463 14.72 6.06 -19.56
C ALA A 463 15.77 4.96 -19.71
N CYS A 464 15.40 3.69 -19.58
CA CYS A 464 16.27 2.54 -19.84
C CYS A 464 16.83 2.55 -21.27
N SER A 465 16.01 2.89 -22.26
CA SER A 465 16.43 2.95 -23.66
C SER A 465 17.45 4.06 -23.92
N VAL A 466 17.27 5.24 -23.31
CA VAL A 466 18.22 6.36 -23.39
C VAL A 466 19.57 5.95 -22.83
N LEU A 467 19.60 5.35 -21.64
CA LEU A 467 20.82 4.90 -20.98
C LEU A 467 21.55 3.81 -21.79
N ARG A 468 20.83 2.84 -22.34
CA ARG A 468 21.41 1.81 -23.21
C ARG A 468 22.07 2.40 -24.48
N LYS A 469 21.43 3.41 -25.08
CA LYS A 469 21.99 4.09 -26.27
C LYS A 469 23.22 4.93 -25.96
N ALA A 470 23.29 5.49 -24.76
CA ALA A 470 24.43 6.27 -24.29
C ALA A 470 25.67 5.39 -24.05
N GLY A 471 25.45 4.13 -23.62
CA GLY A 471 26.56 3.26 -23.20
C GLY A 471 27.18 3.77 -21.88
N SER A 472 28.52 3.58 -21.76
CA SER A 472 29.25 4.10 -20.60
C SER A 472 29.69 5.54 -20.85
N GLU A 473 29.11 6.49 -20.08
CA GLU A 473 29.60 7.89 -20.08
C GLU A 473 30.68 8.04 -18.99
N SER A 474 31.80 8.67 -19.37
CA SER A 474 32.95 8.88 -18.47
C SER A 474 33.23 10.36 -18.17
N ALA A 475 32.51 11.28 -18.79
CA ALA A 475 32.66 12.70 -18.53
C ALA A 475 32.07 13.09 -17.14
N ALA A 476 32.69 14.05 -16.48
CA ALA A 476 32.15 14.65 -15.29
C ALA A 476 30.86 15.42 -15.63
N PRO A 477 29.77 15.27 -14.85
CA PRO A 477 28.52 15.98 -15.09
C PRO A 477 28.67 17.50 -14.89
N ASP A 478 28.17 18.27 -15.84
CA ASP A 478 28.01 19.73 -15.70
C ASP A 478 26.57 20.02 -15.23
N PHE A 479 26.37 20.18 -13.93
CA PHE A 479 25.06 20.43 -13.34
C PHE A 479 24.46 21.80 -13.67
N ALA A 480 25.24 22.75 -14.21
CA ALA A 480 24.69 24.00 -14.73
C ALA A 480 23.71 23.75 -15.91
N ALA A 481 23.87 22.63 -16.60
CA ALA A 481 22.95 22.18 -17.66
C ALA A 481 21.58 21.69 -17.15
N LEU A 482 21.37 21.59 -15.82
CA LEU A 482 20.12 21.16 -15.18
C LEU A 482 19.41 22.31 -14.44
N THR A 483 19.74 23.57 -14.71
CA THR A 483 19.16 24.74 -14.02
C THR A 483 17.86 25.24 -14.64
N ASP A 484 17.45 24.70 -15.77
CA ASP A 484 16.19 25.02 -16.45
C ASP A 484 14.98 24.49 -15.64
N PRO A 485 13.75 25.06 -15.85
CA PRO A 485 12.58 24.67 -15.07
C PRO A 485 12.21 23.19 -15.19
N TYR A 486 12.38 22.58 -16.34
CA TYR A 486 11.98 21.19 -16.59
C TYR A 486 12.91 20.20 -15.89
N SER A 487 14.21 20.46 -15.89
CA SER A 487 15.19 19.69 -15.13
C SER A 487 14.93 19.81 -13.62
N GLN A 488 14.68 21.04 -13.14
CA GLN A 488 14.44 21.31 -11.71
C GLN A 488 13.15 20.69 -11.20
N ASP A 489 12.10 20.60 -12.01
CA ASP A 489 10.86 19.90 -11.65
C ASP A 489 11.11 18.41 -11.38
N VAL A 490 11.92 17.75 -12.22
CA VAL A 490 12.29 16.34 -12.02
C VAL A 490 13.15 16.17 -10.76
N VAL A 491 14.16 17.01 -10.56
CA VAL A 491 15.05 16.95 -9.38
C VAL A 491 14.24 17.13 -8.10
N ARG A 492 13.31 18.08 -8.05
CA ARG A 492 12.45 18.32 -6.89
C ARG A 492 11.55 17.12 -6.58
N LEU A 493 10.97 16.48 -7.57
CA LEU A 493 10.16 15.28 -7.36
C LEU A 493 11.02 14.13 -6.81
N ILE A 494 12.24 13.94 -7.34
CA ILE A 494 13.16 12.94 -6.81
C ILE A 494 13.47 13.22 -5.33
N GLU A 495 13.74 14.47 -4.96
CA GLU A 495 13.98 14.86 -3.55
C GLU A 495 12.78 14.57 -2.65
N GLN A 496 11.55 14.76 -3.14
CA GLN A 496 10.32 14.54 -2.36
C GLN A 496 9.98 13.06 -2.13
N PHE A 497 10.58 12.15 -2.89
CA PHE A 497 10.23 10.72 -2.83
C PHE A 497 10.29 10.11 -1.42
N PRO A 498 11.34 10.32 -0.61
CA PRO A 498 11.39 9.81 0.77
C PRO A 498 10.20 10.27 1.64
N ASP A 499 9.81 11.52 1.54
CA ASP A 499 8.70 12.09 2.33
C ASP A 499 7.34 11.56 1.87
N ILE A 500 7.16 11.33 0.57
CA ILE A 500 5.98 10.68 0.01
C ILE A 500 5.83 9.26 0.54
N LEU A 501 6.91 8.47 0.53
CA LEU A 501 6.90 7.10 1.06
C LEU A 501 6.56 7.07 2.56
N LYS A 502 7.16 7.94 3.33
CA LYS A 502 6.89 8.08 4.77
C LYS A 502 5.43 8.47 5.04
N SER A 503 4.90 9.38 4.24
CA SER A 503 3.49 9.77 4.32
C SER A 503 2.54 8.63 3.93
N ALA A 504 2.89 7.84 2.92
CA ALA A 504 2.11 6.66 2.50
C ALA A 504 2.03 5.61 3.62
N VAL A 505 3.14 5.33 4.31
CA VAL A 505 3.17 4.43 5.49
C VAL A 505 2.33 4.98 6.64
N ASN A 506 2.53 6.25 7.00
CA ASN A 506 1.87 6.86 8.15
C ASN A 506 0.34 6.98 7.98
N ARG A 507 -0.13 7.13 6.74
CA ARG A 507 -1.56 7.24 6.40
C ARG A 507 -2.16 5.92 5.92
N SER A 508 -1.37 4.87 5.84
CA SER A 508 -1.76 3.58 5.23
C SER A 508 -2.38 3.77 3.83
N GLU A 509 -1.77 4.66 2.98
CA GLU A 509 -2.36 5.14 1.72
C GLU A 509 -1.41 4.93 0.52
N PRO A 510 -1.43 3.76 -0.14
CA PRO A 510 -0.59 3.46 -1.30
C PRO A 510 -0.77 4.41 -2.49
N SER A 511 -1.95 5.03 -2.65
CA SER A 511 -2.23 5.95 -3.76
C SER A 511 -1.31 7.18 -3.79
N MET A 512 -0.65 7.49 -2.69
CA MET A 512 0.36 8.54 -2.66
C MET A 512 1.57 8.18 -3.52
N VAL A 513 1.96 6.90 -3.53
CA VAL A 513 3.09 6.40 -4.32
C VAL A 513 2.74 6.33 -5.81
N THR A 514 1.53 5.85 -6.15
CA THR A 514 1.08 5.78 -7.55
C THR A 514 0.96 7.17 -8.19
N ARG A 515 0.40 8.15 -7.47
CA ARG A 515 0.31 9.53 -7.96
C ARG A 515 1.69 10.15 -8.13
N PHE A 516 2.56 9.99 -7.14
CA PHE A 516 3.94 10.44 -7.26
C PHE A 516 4.64 9.85 -8.50
N ALA A 517 4.45 8.55 -8.77
CA ALA A 517 5.05 7.92 -9.95
C ALA A 517 4.54 8.54 -11.27
N VAL A 518 3.24 8.91 -11.32
CA VAL A 518 2.68 9.66 -12.46
C VAL A 518 3.29 11.04 -12.58
N ASP A 519 3.36 11.80 -11.48
CA ASP A 519 3.91 13.16 -11.47
C ASP A 519 5.37 13.15 -11.95
N LEU A 520 6.18 12.20 -11.44
CA LEU A 520 7.57 12.05 -11.87
C LEU A 520 7.69 11.64 -13.35
N ALA A 521 6.83 10.72 -13.81
CA ALA A 521 6.82 10.31 -15.21
C ALA A 521 6.41 11.47 -16.14
N GLN A 522 5.43 12.29 -15.77
CA GLN A 522 5.03 13.47 -16.53
C GLN A 522 6.14 14.53 -16.58
N ALA A 523 6.74 14.82 -15.43
CA ALA A 523 7.85 15.78 -15.35
C ALA A 523 9.05 15.32 -16.21
N PHE A 524 9.42 14.02 -16.13
CA PHE A 524 10.50 13.47 -16.92
C PHE A 524 10.20 13.48 -18.43
N ASN A 525 8.97 13.12 -18.83
CA ASN A 525 8.59 13.16 -20.25
C ASN A 525 8.63 14.59 -20.80
N LYS A 526 8.26 15.59 -19.99
CA LYS A 526 8.38 17.01 -20.36
C LYS A 526 9.84 17.43 -20.47
N PHE A 527 10.67 17.08 -19.49
CA PHE A 527 12.12 17.28 -19.56
C PHE A 527 12.72 16.65 -20.83
N TYR A 528 12.39 15.39 -21.12
CA TYR A 528 12.89 14.66 -22.27
C TYR A 528 12.52 15.29 -23.62
N TYR A 529 11.33 15.89 -23.68
CA TYR A 529 10.87 16.61 -24.87
C TYR A 529 11.59 17.94 -25.07
N GLU A 530 11.76 18.73 -24.01
CA GLU A 530 12.36 20.07 -24.07
C GLU A 530 13.89 20.03 -24.08
N ASN A 531 14.50 19.00 -23.50
CA ASN A 531 15.96 18.87 -23.34
C ASN A 531 16.47 17.62 -24.04
N LYS A 532 17.15 17.80 -25.17
CA LYS A 532 17.82 16.67 -25.86
C LYS A 532 18.90 16.07 -24.97
N VAL A 533 18.72 14.82 -24.51
CA VAL A 533 19.67 14.16 -23.59
C VAL A 533 21.00 13.85 -24.31
N MET A 534 20.93 13.28 -25.51
CA MET A 534 22.11 12.92 -26.31
C MET A 534 22.61 14.13 -27.10
N VAL A 535 23.40 15.00 -26.46
CA VAL A 535 24.08 16.16 -27.03
C VAL A 535 25.59 15.88 -27.20
N ASP A 536 26.28 16.67 -28.02
CA ASP A 536 27.72 16.51 -28.27
C ASP A 536 28.58 16.98 -27.08
N GLU A 537 28.09 17.98 -26.32
CA GLU A 537 28.77 18.51 -25.16
C GLU A 537 28.72 17.46 -24.03
N ALA A 538 29.90 16.95 -23.63
CA ALA A 538 30.06 15.77 -22.81
C ALA A 538 29.56 16.00 -21.36
N GLY A 539 29.82 17.16 -20.73
CA GLY A 539 29.40 17.50 -19.38
C GLY A 539 27.88 17.62 -19.26
N THR A 540 27.24 18.31 -20.21
CA THR A 540 25.78 18.43 -20.33
C THR A 540 25.12 17.06 -20.53
N ARG A 541 25.69 16.24 -21.45
CA ARG A 541 25.21 14.88 -21.69
C ARG A 541 25.28 14.04 -20.42
N ALA A 542 26.40 14.06 -19.70
CA ALA A 542 26.61 13.33 -18.47
C ALA A 542 25.59 13.75 -17.38
N ALA A 543 25.36 15.05 -17.19
CA ALA A 543 24.39 15.55 -16.22
C ALA A 543 22.94 15.11 -16.56
N ARG A 544 22.54 15.19 -17.85
CA ARG A 544 21.21 14.76 -18.32
C ARG A 544 21.02 13.24 -18.23
N LEU A 545 22.08 12.45 -18.46
CA LEU A 545 22.05 11.01 -18.24
C LEU A 545 21.93 10.66 -16.77
N MET A 546 22.62 11.39 -15.90
CA MET A 546 22.50 11.20 -14.45
C MET A 546 21.09 11.46 -13.95
N LEU A 547 20.42 12.52 -14.41
CA LEU A 547 19.00 12.80 -14.12
C LEU A 547 18.08 11.70 -14.66
N THR A 548 18.37 11.21 -15.88
CA THR A 548 17.60 10.11 -16.49
C THR A 548 17.74 8.83 -15.68
N ASP A 549 18.94 8.50 -15.19
CA ASP A 549 19.18 7.28 -14.39
C ASP A 549 18.52 7.37 -13.01
N ALA A 550 18.64 8.50 -12.34
CA ALA A 550 17.95 8.72 -11.07
C ALA A 550 16.41 8.61 -11.23
N THR A 551 15.85 9.17 -12.29
CA THR A 551 14.40 9.03 -12.61
C THR A 551 14.03 7.57 -12.84
N ARG A 552 14.79 6.83 -13.68
CA ARG A 552 14.58 5.40 -13.93
C ARG A 552 14.55 4.60 -12.61
N GLN A 553 15.53 4.84 -11.75
CA GLN A 553 15.67 4.15 -10.47
C GLN A 553 14.49 4.45 -9.54
N VAL A 554 14.09 5.71 -9.39
CA VAL A 554 12.99 6.11 -8.52
C VAL A 554 11.65 5.59 -9.04
N LEU A 555 11.40 5.63 -10.37
CA LEU A 555 10.20 5.02 -10.95
C LEU A 555 10.16 3.51 -10.73
N LYS A 556 11.28 2.79 -10.92
CA LYS A 556 11.37 1.35 -10.66
C LYS A 556 11.03 1.04 -9.20
N GLN A 557 11.59 1.82 -8.27
CA GLN A 557 11.35 1.63 -6.85
C GLN A 557 9.90 1.94 -6.46
N ALA A 558 9.31 3.02 -6.99
CA ALA A 558 7.91 3.37 -6.74
C ALA A 558 6.97 2.26 -7.25
N LEU A 559 7.19 1.75 -8.47
CA LEU A 559 6.43 0.63 -9.03
C LEU A 559 6.57 -0.64 -8.18
N TYR A 560 7.80 -1.00 -7.76
CA TYR A 560 8.04 -2.14 -6.88
C TYR A 560 7.25 -2.05 -5.58
N LEU A 561 7.22 -0.88 -4.92
CA LEU A 561 6.55 -0.68 -3.64
C LEU A 561 5.02 -0.81 -3.72
N ILE A 562 4.44 -0.58 -4.89
CA ILE A 562 3.01 -0.81 -5.14
C ILE A 562 2.70 -2.20 -5.74
N GLY A 563 3.71 -3.06 -5.90
CA GLY A 563 3.52 -4.41 -6.42
C GLY A 563 3.49 -4.51 -7.94
N VAL A 564 4.02 -3.51 -8.66
CA VAL A 564 4.11 -3.47 -10.12
C VAL A 564 5.55 -3.70 -10.57
N GLU A 565 5.74 -4.53 -11.57
CA GLU A 565 7.03 -4.74 -12.20
C GLU A 565 7.30 -3.65 -13.24
N ALA A 566 8.57 -3.22 -13.34
CA ALA A 566 9.00 -2.16 -14.25
C ALA A 566 9.72 -2.77 -15.46
N PRO A 567 9.08 -2.91 -16.63
CA PRO A 567 9.74 -3.43 -17.83
C PRO A 567 10.85 -2.48 -18.29
N GLU A 568 11.97 -3.06 -18.74
CA GLU A 568 13.10 -2.28 -19.26
C GLU A 568 12.97 -1.97 -20.76
N ARG A 569 12.08 -2.68 -21.46
CA ARG A 569 11.75 -2.54 -22.88
C ARG A 569 10.26 -2.68 -23.07
N MET A 570 9.71 -1.82 -23.90
CA MET A 570 8.29 -1.84 -24.30
C MET A 570 8.16 -1.50 -25.79
#